data_2fb808d0d038954e5945037adf716def
#
_entry.id   2fb808d0d038954e5945037adf716def
#
_cell.length_a   1.000
_cell.length_b   1.000
_cell.length_c   1.000
_cell.angle_alpha   90.00
_cell.angle_beta   90.00
_cell.angle_gamma   90.00
#
_symmetry.space_group_name_H-M   'P 1'
#
loop_
_entity.id
_entity.type
_entity.pdbx_description
1 polymer ?
#
loop_
_entity_poly.entity_id
_entity_poly.type
_entity_poly.pdbx_seq_one_letter_code
_entity_poly.pdbx_strand_id
1 'polypeptide(L)'
;MKVLLTGITGNLGYEVSLNLARRGIDVIPCIRKESKKVLLSFPLKFSQVIECDLLGEADIYLSEKVDYIVHCAGIVHFQKAGNTNEKMMLKIIDLARRLKIPIYFTSTAFVYRPGDIGGDFNNSYEKDKWNAEQALIKSGISYGIFRLSVLVGNSKTGEINNFSGYYLMVRAFLLAVNKARGHNRVLRFPKMLGESNIIPIDQAAEYIGQMVKQGRLGEFYVTNPLPPRADWLLNETLNYFGVRNLVIILDISFQEYGKLDLTEEETELYKFTSHFAPYWSTDYIFPPSICDHNLIDGEYMKRTLTFFNNTEH
;
A
#
# COMPACT_ATOMS: atom_id res chain seq x y z
N MET A 1 20.19 -6.36 17.49
CA MET A 1 19.19 -5.31 17.27
C MET A 1 17.82 -5.95 17.35
N LYS A 2 16.89 -5.32 18.04
CA LYS A 2 15.53 -5.82 18.26
C LYS A 2 14.51 -4.72 17.99
N VAL A 3 13.42 -5.01 17.30
CA VAL A 3 12.40 -4.02 16.94
C VAL A 3 11.01 -4.45 17.38
N LEU A 4 10.20 -3.52 17.80
CA LEU A 4 8.76 -3.70 17.94
C LEU A 4 8.12 -3.41 16.58
N LEU A 5 7.46 -4.39 15.96
CA LEU A 5 6.80 -4.25 14.67
C LEU A 5 5.28 -4.31 14.82
N THR A 6 4.58 -3.26 14.44
CA THR A 6 3.13 -3.24 14.35
C THR A 6 2.68 -3.52 12.92
N GLY A 7 1.48 -4.07 12.74
CA GLY A 7 0.94 -4.35 11.41
C GLY A 7 1.58 -5.53 10.69
N ILE A 8 2.27 -6.42 11.42
CA ILE A 8 2.96 -7.59 10.87
C ILE A 8 2.03 -8.54 10.08
N THR A 9 0.75 -8.58 10.40
CA THR A 9 -0.25 -9.42 9.70
C THR A 9 -0.80 -8.79 8.42
N GLY A 10 -0.41 -7.56 8.10
CA GLY A 10 -0.71 -6.90 6.82
C GLY A 10 0.34 -7.22 5.75
N ASN A 11 0.04 -6.87 4.50
CA ASN A 11 0.92 -7.14 3.36
C ASN A 11 2.37 -6.68 3.60
N LEU A 12 2.55 -5.39 3.85
CA LEU A 12 3.88 -4.81 4.02
C LEU A 12 4.57 -5.27 5.31
N GLY A 13 3.85 -5.29 6.44
CA GLY A 13 4.42 -5.69 7.72
C GLY A 13 4.92 -7.14 7.70
N TYR A 14 4.26 -8.02 6.96
CA TYR A 14 4.72 -9.39 6.72
C TYR A 14 6.09 -9.40 6.02
N GLU A 15 6.19 -8.76 4.86
CA GLU A 15 7.44 -8.71 4.08
C GLU A 15 8.58 -8.00 4.84
N VAL A 16 8.26 -6.91 5.55
CA VAL A 16 9.22 -6.20 6.40
C VAL A 16 9.73 -7.13 7.50
N SER A 17 8.86 -7.93 8.14
CA SER A 17 9.28 -8.87 9.18
C SER A 17 10.27 -9.91 8.67
N LEU A 18 10.02 -10.48 7.49
CA LEU A 18 10.92 -11.43 6.84
C LEU A 18 12.27 -10.79 6.49
N ASN A 19 12.23 -9.56 5.99
CA ASN A 19 13.43 -8.83 5.61
C ASN A 19 14.30 -8.47 6.83
N LEU A 20 13.68 -7.99 7.91
CA LEU A 20 14.36 -7.70 9.17
C LEU A 20 15.02 -8.96 9.75
N ALA A 21 14.29 -10.09 9.78
CA ALA A 21 14.83 -11.36 10.26
C ALA A 21 16.04 -11.85 9.44
N ARG A 22 15.97 -11.78 8.09
CA ARG A 22 17.12 -12.10 7.21
C ARG A 22 18.35 -11.22 7.48
N ARG A 23 18.15 -10.00 8.00
CA ARG A 23 19.22 -9.07 8.39
C ARG A 23 19.72 -9.28 9.82
N GLY A 24 19.27 -10.33 10.51
CA GLY A 24 19.63 -10.63 11.89
C GLY A 24 19.04 -9.63 12.90
N ILE A 25 17.86 -9.09 12.61
CA ILE A 25 17.10 -8.21 13.51
C ILE A 25 15.97 -9.01 14.12
N ASP A 26 15.93 -9.08 15.44
CA ASP A 26 14.83 -9.73 16.15
C ASP A 26 13.57 -8.89 16.08
N VAL A 27 12.47 -9.53 15.75
CA VAL A 27 11.17 -8.86 15.63
C VAL A 27 10.26 -9.27 16.79
N ILE A 28 9.74 -8.29 17.51
CA ILE A 28 8.66 -8.46 18.47
C ILE A 28 7.37 -7.95 17.80
N PRO A 29 6.43 -8.83 17.42
CA PRO A 29 5.18 -8.38 16.81
C PRO A 29 4.24 -7.78 17.86
N CYS A 30 3.64 -6.63 17.52
CA CYS A 30 2.50 -6.07 18.21
C CYS A 30 1.25 -6.28 17.36
N ILE A 31 0.31 -7.07 17.84
CA ILE A 31 -0.86 -7.55 17.12
C ILE A 31 -2.14 -7.38 17.94
N ARG A 32 -3.27 -7.32 17.25
CA ARG A 32 -4.57 -7.47 17.90
C ARG A 32 -4.81 -8.93 18.27
N LYS A 33 -5.58 -9.17 19.33
CA LYS A 33 -5.88 -10.52 19.86
C LYS A 33 -6.42 -11.48 18.78
N GLU A 34 -7.33 -11.00 17.93
CA GLU A 34 -7.92 -11.78 16.84
C GLU A 34 -6.91 -12.19 15.76
N SER A 35 -5.82 -11.45 15.63
CA SER A 35 -4.75 -11.73 14.64
C SER A 35 -3.76 -12.81 15.10
N LYS A 36 -3.86 -13.31 16.33
CA LYS A 36 -2.91 -14.29 16.90
C LYS A 36 -2.82 -15.57 16.08
N LYS A 37 -3.94 -16.05 15.53
CA LYS A 37 -3.97 -17.26 14.70
C LYS A 37 -3.13 -17.11 13.43
N VAL A 38 -3.05 -15.91 12.87
CA VAL A 38 -2.28 -15.62 11.65
C VAL A 38 -0.78 -15.82 11.90
N LEU A 39 -0.28 -15.52 13.10
CA LEU A 39 1.14 -15.73 13.44
C LEU A 39 1.55 -17.20 13.47
N LEU A 40 0.63 -18.13 13.64
CA LEU A 40 0.95 -19.57 13.64
C LEU A 40 1.43 -20.07 12.27
N SER A 41 1.06 -19.38 11.18
CA SER A 41 1.51 -19.69 9.82
C SER A 41 2.78 -18.94 9.40
N PHE A 42 3.32 -18.08 10.28
CA PHE A 42 4.55 -17.35 9.95
C PHE A 42 5.77 -18.27 9.94
N PRO A 43 6.70 -18.09 8.99
CA PRO A 43 7.95 -18.84 8.95
C PRO A 43 8.98 -18.35 9.99
N LEU A 44 8.60 -17.39 10.84
CA LEU A 44 9.44 -16.80 11.88
C LEU A 44 9.00 -17.27 13.27
N LYS A 45 9.99 -17.42 14.16
CA LYS A 45 9.76 -17.61 15.60
C LYS A 45 10.00 -16.28 16.30
N PHE A 46 9.11 -15.92 17.21
CA PHE A 46 9.16 -14.68 17.97
C PHE A 46 9.49 -14.96 19.43
N SER A 47 10.45 -14.21 20.00
CA SER A 47 10.82 -14.35 21.43
C SER A 47 9.69 -13.84 22.33
N GLN A 48 8.96 -12.83 21.86
CA GLN A 48 7.81 -12.24 22.54
C GLN A 48 6.76 -11.83 21.50
N VAL A 49 5.48 -11.89 21.86
CA VAL A 49 4.36 -11.35 21.09
C VAL A 49 3.58 -10.42 22.00
N ILE A 50 3.34 -9.19 21.54
CA ILE A 50 2.53 -8.22 22.26
C ILE A 50 1.10 -8.23 21.71
N GLU A 51 0.13 -8.51 22.55
CA GLU A 51 -1.29 -8.39 22.21
C GLU A 51 -1.79 -7.00 22.63
N CYS A 52 -2.01 -6.12 21.67
CA CYS A 52 -2.50 -4.76 21.90
C CYS A 52 -3.30 -4.26 20.69
N ASP A 53 -4.48 -3.73 20.96
CA ASP A 53 -5.18 -2.86 20.00
C ASP A 53 -4.65 -1.43 20.14
N LEU A 54 -4.08 -0.91 19.04
CA LEU A 54 -3.54 0.45 19.02
C LEU A 54 -4.62 1.53 19.15
N LEU A 55 -5.89 1.18 18.97
CA LEU A 55 -7.03 2.08 19.17
C LEU A 55 -7.68 1.91 20.55
N GLY A 56 -7.32 0.86 21.27
CA GLY A 56 -7.81 0.60 22.61
C GLY A 56 -7.04 1.39 23.69
N GLU A 57 -7.52 1.33 24.92
CA GLU A 57 -6.94 2.04 26.06
C GLU A 57 -5.73 1.31 26.66
N ALA A 58 -5.61 -0.01 26.44
CA ALA A 58 -4.56 -0.83 27.06
C ALA A 58 -3.15 -0.36 26.65
N ASP A 59 -2.28 -0.22 27.61
CA ASP A 59 -0.87 0.13 27.41
C ASP A 59 -0.07 -1.04 26.79
N ILE A 60 1.01 -0.68 26.10
CA ILE A 60 1.98 -1.63 25.56
C ILE A 60 3.09 -1.83 26.60
N TYR A 61 3.23 -3.06 27.08
CA TYR A 61 4.30 -3.46 27.97
C TYR A 61 5.26 -4.41 27.29
N LEU A 62 6.55 -4.11 27.37
CA LEU A 62 7.63 -4.91 26.81
C LEU A 62 8.44 -5.50 27.97
N SER A 63 8.65 -6.82 27.95
CA SER A 63 9.57 -7.48 28.88
C SER A 63 11.03 -7.40 28.44
N GLU A 64 11.25 -7.07 27.19
CA GLU A 64 12.57 -6.99 26.57
C GLU A 64 12.83 -5.57 26.01
N LYS A 65 14.09 -5.16 26.03
CA LYS A 65 14.51 -3.90 25.42
C LYS A 65 14.41 -4.01 23.90
N VAL A 66 13.85 -2.98 23.27
CA VAL A 66 13.84 -2.79 21.81
C VAL A 66 14.63 -1.55 21.43
N ASP A 67 15.24 -1.57 20.24
CA ASP A 67 16.05 -0.48 19.72
C ASP A 67 15.22 0.52 18.92
N TYR A 68 14.17 0.03 18.25
CA TYR A 68 13.29 0.82 17.39
C TYR A 68 11.84 0.31 17.42
N ILE A 69 10.91 1.20 17.08
CA ILE A 69 9.55 0.82 16.69
C ILE A 69 9.44 0.94 15.17
N VAL A 70 8.97 -0.11 14.50
CA VAL A 70 8.61 -0.10 13.08
C VAL A 70 7.08 -0.17 12.99
N HIS A 71 6.45 0.95 12.62
CA HIS A 71 5.00 1.10 12.61
C HIS A 71 4.45 0.93 11.19
N CYS A 72 4.07 -0.31 10.85
CA CYS A 72 3.41 -0.67 9.59
C CYS A 72 1.90 -0.81 9.71
N ALA A 73 1.33 -0.77 10.93
CA ALA A 73 -0.11 -0.80 11.09
C ALA A 73 -0.75 0.45 10.48
N GLY A 74 -1.81 0.24 9.71
CA GLY A 74 -2.55 1.30 9.07
C GLY A 74 -3.88 0.81 8.55
N ILE A 75 -4.84 1.72 8.44
CA ILE A 75 -6.17 1.44 7.88
C ILE A 75 -6.34 2.30 6.63
N VAL A 76 -6.70 1.65 5.52
CA VAL A 76 -6.95 2.29 4.23
C VAL A 76 -8.46 2.40 4.05
N HIS A 77 -9.02 3.58 4.28
CA HIS A 77 -10.43 3.88 4.04
C HIS A 77 -10.57 5.19 3.27
N PHE A 78 -10.96 5.12 1.99
CA PHE A 78 -11.10 6.31 1.14
C PHE A 78 -12.41 7.09 1.40
N GLN A 79 -13.44 6.41 1.90
CA GLN A 79 -14.81 6.97 1.98
C GLN A 79 -15.22 7.48 3.37
N LYS A 80 -14.50 7.09 4.43
CA LYS A 80 -14.85 7.51 5.80
C LYS A 80 -13.84 8.54 6.28
N ALA A 81 -14.33 9.73 6.60
CA ALA A 81 -13.56 10.66 7.38
C ALA A 81 -13.12 9.98 8.68
N GLY A 82 -11.84 10.01 8.99
CA GLY A 82 -11.30 9.36 10.17
C GLY A 82 -9.93 9.90 10.53
N ASN A 83 -9.55 9.70 11.76
CA ASN A 83 -8.21 9.99 12.29
C ASN A 83 -7.60 8.73 12.95
N THR A 84 -7.88 7.59 12.34
CA THR A 84 -7.49 6.28 12.90
C THR A 84 -5.99 6.07 12.86
N ASN A 85 -5.34 6.43 11.74
CA ASN A 85 -3.88 6.34 11.62
C ASN A 85 -3.18 7.35 12.53
N GLU A 86 -3.72 8.56 12.66
CA GLU A 86 -3.23 9.57 13.60
C GLU A 86 -3.33 9.08 15.06
N LYS A 87 -4.48 8.52 15.46
CA LYS A 87 -4.67 7.96 16.82
C LYS A 87 -3.69 6.83 17.12
N MET A 88 -3.49 5.91 16.18
CA MET A 88 -2.50 4.85 16.35
C MET A 88 -1.09 5.43 16.51
N MET A 89 -0.74 6.44 15.70
CA MET A 89 0.56 7.11 15.79
C MET A 89 0.75 7.79 17.14
N LEU A 90 -0.24 8.48 17.68
CA LEU A 90 -0.15 9.11 19.00
C LEU A 90 0.20 8.08 20.09
N LYS A 91 -0.42 6.91 20.05
CA LYS A 91 -0.10 5.82 20.99
C LYS A 91 1.34 5.30 20.82
N ILE A 92 1.80 5.18 19.59
CA ILE A 92 3.18 4.79 19.29
C ILE A 92 4.19 5.85 19.74
N ILE A 93 3.87 7.13 19.58
CA ILE A 93 4.67 8.26 20.09
C ILE A 93 4.82 8.18 21.60
N ASP A 94 3.73 7.96 22.34
CA ASP A 94 3.78 7.82 23.80
C ASP A 94 4.64 6.64 24.26
N LEU A 95 4.55 5.52 23.57
CA LEU A 95 5.42 4.36 23.81
C LEU A 95 6.90 4.70 23.54
N ALA A 96 7.19 5.28 22.38
CA ALA A 96 8.55 5.61 21.99
C ALA A 96 9.19 6.64 22.94
N ARG A 97 8.40 7.59 23.44
CA ARG A 97 8.85 8.58 24.44
C ARG A 97 9.21 7.91 25.76
N ARG A 98 8.39 6.95 26.25
CA ARG A 98 8.70 6.17 27.46
C ARG A 98 9.97 5.32 27.30
N LEU A 99 10.17 4.74 26.12
CA LEU A 99 11.31 3.88 25.82
C LEU A 99 12.55 4.65 25.37
N LYS A 100 12.41 5.93 25.02
CA LYS A 100 13.47 6.80 24.44
C LYS A 100 14.11 6.23 23.18
N ILE A 101 13.28 5.72 22.26
CA ILE A 101 13.72 5.09 21.01
C ILE A 101 13.09 5.74 19.78
N PRO A 102 13.75 5.67 18.59
CA PRO A 102 13.20 6.20 17.35
C PRO A 102 12.03 5.38 16.82
N ILE A 103 11.23 6.02 15.94
CA ILE A 103 10.10 5.42 15.22
C ILE A 103 10.40 5.40 13.72
N TYR A 104 10.22 4.24 13.09
CA TYR A 104 10.08 4.11 11.64
C TYR A 104 8.61 3.94 11.29
N PHE A 105 8.09 4.82 10.44
CA PHE A 105 6.67 4.87 10.10
C PHE A 105 6.45 4.67 8.60
N THR A 106 5.49 3.82 8.23
CA THR A 106 5.06 3.65 6.85
C THR A 106 3.88 4.55 6.53
N SER A 107 4.12 5.55 5.69
CA SER A 107 3.14 6.51 5.19
C SER A 107 2.81 6.24 3.72
N THR A 108 2.24 7.20 3.03
CA THR A 108 1.91 7.12 1.60
C THR A 108 2.65 8.19 0.81
N ALA A 109 3.10 7.86 -0.40
CA ALA A 109 3.70 8.83 -1.30
C ALA A 109 2.69 9.89 -1.77
N PHE A 110 1.42 9.58 -1.72
CA PHE A 110 0.33 10.44 -2.20
C PHE A 110 0.01 11.64 -1.29
N VAL A 111 0.78 11.86 -0.21
CA VAL A 111 0.83 13.15 0.49
C VAL A 111 1.67 14.19 -0.26
N TYR A 112 2.47 13.77 -1.24
CA TYR A 112 3.29 14.64 -2.07
C TYR A 112 2.48 15.28 -3.19
N ARG A 113 2.71 16.57 -3.39
CA ARG A 113 2.35 17.32 -4.60
C ARG A 113 3.56 18.14 -5.02
N PRO A 114 3.81 18.32 -6.32
CA PRO A 114 4.90 19.19 -6.79
C PRO A 114 4.74 20.60 -6.23
N GLY A 115 5.75 21.07 -5.49
CA GLY A 115 5.73 22.39 -4.87
C GLY A 115 5.00 22.51 -3.53
N ASP A 116 4.22 21.49 -3.13
CA ASP A 116 3.51 21.49 -1.84
C ASP A 116 3.35 20.05 -1.31
N ILE A 117 3.82 19.80 -0.10
CA ILE A 117 3.64 18.51 0.59
C ILE A 117 2.56 18.69 1.65
N GLY A 118 1.47 17.91 1.54
CA GLY A 118 0.39 17.95 2.50
C GLY A 118 -0.66 19.05 2.26
N GLY A 119 -0.73 19.58 1.04
CA GLY A 119 -1.76 20.52 0.61
C GLY A 119 -3.09 19.86 0.29
N ASP A 120 -3.38 19.64 -0.97
CA ASP A 120 -4.63 19.02 -1.42
C ASP A 120 -4.58 17.50 -1.33
N PHE A 121 -5.40 16.91 -0.46
CA PHE A 121 -5.56 15.46 -0.34
C PHE A 121 -6.68 14.96 -1.23
N ASN A 122 -6.45 13.85 -1.95
CA ASN A 122 -7.48 13.22 -2.78
C ASN A 122 -8.60 12.59 -1.94
N ASN A 123 -8.31 12.22 -0.70
CA ASN A 123 -9.25 11.55 0.20
C ASN A 123 -8.84 11.65 1.67
N SER A 124 -9.72 11.17 2.54
CA SER A 124 -9.52 11.17 3.99
C SER A 124 -8.35 10.28 4.46
N TYR A 125 -8.02 9.23 3.71
CA TYR A 125 -6.88 8.35 4.03
C TYR A 125 -5.54 9.09 3.91
N GLU A 126 -5.33 9.82 2.82
CA GLU A 126 -4.10 10.62 2.63
C GLU A 126 -3.98 11.66 3.74
N LYS A 127 -5.08 12.37 4.04
CA LYS A 127 -5.12 13.35 5.14
C LYS A 127 -4.80 12.72 6.49
N ASP A 128 -5.35 11.55 6.80
CA ASP A 128 -5.12 10.85 8.07
C ASP A 128 -3.66 10.39 8.19
N LYS A 129 -3.08 9.87 7.10
CA LYS A 129 -1.64 9.54 7.05
C LYS A 129 -0.75 10.76 7.23
N TRP A 130 -1.10 11.88 6.58
CA TRP A 130 -0.40 13.15 6.78
C TRP A 130 -0.48 13.64 8.22
N ASN A 131 -1.65 13.59 8.84
CA ASN A 131 -1.82 13.96 10.25
C ASN A 131 -0.93 13.10 11.16
N ALA A 132 -0.84 11.80 10.89
CA ALA A 132 0.05 10.89 11.60
C ALA A 132 1.54 11.28 11.42
N GLU A 133 1.98 11.65 10.21
CA GLU A 133 3.31 12.19 9.97
C GLU A 133 3.56 13.48 10.78
N GLN A 134 2.61 14.42 10.73
CA GLN A 134 2.73 15.70 11.46
C GLN A 134 2.77 15.49 12.97
N ALA A 135 1.99 14.56 13.52
CA ALA A 135 2.05 14.20 14.93
C ALA A 135 3.44 13.65 15.31
N LEU A 136 4.01 12.77 14.47
CA LEU A 136 5.35 12.22 14.68
C LEU A 136 6.43 13.31 14.62
N ILE A 137 6.42 14.16 13.58
CA ILE A 137 7.39 15.24 13.40
C ILE A 137 7.35 16.21 14.58
N LYS A 138 6.15 16.65 14.98
CA LYS A 138 5.94 17.57 16.11
C LYS A 138 6.29 16.96 17.47
N SER A 139 6.36 15.64 17.59
CA SER A 139 6.66 14.94 18.84
C SER A 139 8.10 15.16 19.34
N GLY A 140 9.02 15.55 18.45
CA GLY A 140 10.46 15.67 18.71
C GLY A 140 11.19 14.34 18.84
N ILE A 141 10.51 13.19 18.59
CA ILE A 141 11.14 11.87 18.58
C ILE A 141 11.89 11.69 17.25
N SER A 142 13.08 11.10 17.32
CA SER A 142 13.83 10.74 16.11
C SER A 142 13.04 9.76 15.24
N TYR A 143 12.97 10.00 13.93
CA TYR A 143 12.09 9.23 13.05
C TYR A 143 12.68 8.90 11.68
N GLY A 144 12.17 7.84 11.09
CA GLY A 144 12.22 7.55 9.66
C GLY A 144 10.79 7.43 9.11
N ILE A 145 10.43 8.19 8.11
CA ILE A 145 9.13 8.12 7.43
C ILE A 145 9.33 7.53 6.04
N PHE A 146 8.64 6.45 5.73
CA PHE A 146 8.64 5.81 4.42
C PHE A 146 7.32 6.11 3.71
N ARG A 147 7.36 6.96 2.69
CA ARG A 147 6.21 7.30 1.84
C ARG A 147 6.15 6.33 0.67
N LEU A 148 5.23 5.39 0.75
CA LEU A 148 5.09 4.27 -0.19
C LEU A 148 4.11 4.60 -1.31
N SER A 149 4.42 4.19 -2.52
CA SER A 149 3.46 4.10 -3.62
C SER A 149 2.57 2.86 -3.50
N VAL A 150 1.83 2.51 -4.55
CA VAL A 150 0.94 1.34 -4.54
C VAL A 150 1.76 0.06 -4.53
N LEU A 151 1.57 -0.76 -3.49
CA LEU A 151 2.25 -2.04 -3.36
C LEU A 151 1.54 -3.13 -4.17
N VAL A 152 2.32 -3.89 -4.91
CA VAL A 152 1.87 -5.04 -5.71
C VAL A 152 2.68 -6.28 -5.35
N GLY A 153 2.38 -7.43 -5.95
CA GLY A 153 2.96 -8.73 -5.61
C GLY A 153 4.48 -8.76 -5.59
N ASN A 154 5.01 -9.75 -4.91
CA ASN A 154 6.45 -10.02 -4.82
C ASN A 154 7.09 -10.09 -6.22
N SER A 155 8.24 -9.47 -6.40
CA SER A 155 8.92 -9.33 -7.70
C SER A 155 9.28 -10.68 -8.36
N LYS A 156 9.47 -11.72 -7.57
CA LYS A 156 9.89 -13.06 -8.04
C LYS A 156 8.73 -14.03 -8.17
N THR A 157 7.76 -13.97 -7.24
CA THR A 157 6.67 -14.96 -7.15
C THR A 157 5.31 -14.40 -7.52
N GLY A 158 5.12 -13.07 -7.52
CA GLY A 158 3.83 -12.41 -7.67
C GLY A 158 2.94 -12.46 -6.43
N GLU A 159 3.40 -13.12 -5.34
CA GLU A 159 2.62 -13.34 -4.13
C GLU A 159 2.36 -12.05 -3.35
N ILE A 160 1.17 -11.98 -2.75
CA ILE A 160 0.76 -10.95 -1.79
C ILE A 160 -0.32 -11.53 -0.88
N ASN A 161 -0.28 -11.22 0.42
CA ASN A 161 -1.20 -11.85 1.39
C ASN A 161 -2.66 -11.39 1.26
N ASN A 162 -2.89 -10.14 0.86
CA ASN A 162 -4.23 -9.59 0.72
C ASN A 162 -4.32 -8.75 -0.56
N PHE A 163 -5.36 -8.97 -1.34
CA PHE A 163 -5.61 -8.24 -2.58
C PHE A 163 -6.27 -6.89 -2.31
N SER A 164 -5.47 -5.83 -2.34
CA SER A 164 -5.90 -4.44 -2.16
C SER A 164 -5.39 -3.54 -3.30
N GLY A 165 -5.76 -2.28 -3.34
CA GLY A 165 -5.29 -1.31 -4.33
C GLY A 165 -5.50 -1.78 -5.76
N TYR A 166 -4.41 -2.04 -6.49
CA TYR A 166 -4.44 -2.51 -7.87
C TYR A 166 -5.36 -3.72 -8.11
N TYR A 167 -5.33 -4.71 -7.21
CA TYR A 167 -6.13 -5.94 -7.38
C TYR A 167 -7.64 -5.71 -7.25
N LEU A 168 -8.06 -4.75 -6.45
CA LEU A 168 -9.48 -4.37 -6.38
C LEU A 168 -9.96 -3.80 -7.71
N MET A 169 -9.07 -3.10 -8.41
CA MET A 169 -9.34 -2.58 -9.75
C MET A 169 -9.47 -3.69 -10.77
N VAL A 170 -8.54 -4.65 -10.75
CA VAL A 170 -8.60 -5.85 -11.61
C VAL A 170 -9.94 -6.56 -11.42
N ARG A 171 -10.31 -6.80 -10.18
CA ARG A 171 -11.60 -7.46 -9.84
C ARG A 171 -12.80 -6.68 -10.35
N ALA A 172 -12.84 -5.35 -10.14
CA ALA A 172 -13.93 -4.50 -10.59
C ALA A 172 -14.08 -4.52 -12.12
N PHE A 173 -12.95 -4.43 -12.85
CA PHE A 173 -12.95 -4.54 -14.31
C PHE A 173 -13.48 -5.89 -14.81
N LEU A 174 -13.02 -6.99 -14.25
CA LEU A 174 -13.46 -8.33 -14.65
C LEU A 174 -14.95 -8.54 -14.39
N LEU A 175 -15.46 -8.03 -13.27
CA LEU A 175 -16.90 -8.07 -12.98
C LEU A 175 -17.70 -7.25 -13.99
N ALA A 176 -17.27 -6.03 -14.30
CA ALA A 176 -17.96 -5.17 -15.26
C ALA A 176 -17.94 -5.77 -16.68
N VAL A 177 -16.79 -6.30 -17.14
CA VAL A 177 -16.67 -6.97 -18.44
C VAL A 177 -17.59 -8.20 -18.52
N ASN A 178 -17.62 -9.02 -17.47
CA ASN A 178 -18.48 -10.21 -17.44
C ASN A 178 -19.97 -9.85 -17.45
N LYS A 179 -20.38 -8.80 -16.73
CA LYS A 179 -21.77 -8.29 -16.80
C LYS A 179 -22.11 -7.79 -18.22
N ALA A 180 -21.25 -6.96 -18.80
CA ALA A 180 -21.46 -6.45 -20.17
C ALA A 180 -21.58 -7.59 -21.19
N ARG A 181 -20.68 -8.59 -21.11
CA ARG A 181 -20.73 -9.80 -21.96
C ARG A 181 -22.04 -10.59 -21.77
N GLY A 182 -22.53 -10.73 -20.55
CA GLY A 182 -23.82 -11.37 -20.24
C GLY A 182 -25.00 -10.68 -20.91
N HIS A 183 -24.89 -9.38 -21.17
CA HIS A 183 -25.88 -8.57 -21.90
C HIS A 183 -25.58 -8.42 -23.40
N ASN A 184 -24.66 -9.22 -23.96
CA ASN A 184 -24.16 -9.11 -25.34
C ASN A 184 -23.63 -7.70 -25.68
N ARG A 185 -22.93 -7.07 -24.75
CA ARG A 185 -22.35 -5.72 -24.90
C ARG A 185 -20.83 -5.78 -24.72
N VAL A 186 -20.16 -4.77 -25.25
CA VAL A 186 -18.77 -4.45 -24.94
C VAL A 186 -18.77 -3.36 -23.85
N LEU A 187 -17.79 -3.41 -22.95
CA LEU A 187 -17.61 -2.40 -21.91
C LEU A 187 -16.89 -1.20 -22.51
N ARG A 188 -17.40 0.01 -22.32
CA ARG A 188 -16.68 1.25 -22.65
C ARG A 188 -15.94 1.74 -21.41
N PHE A 189 -14.74 2.25 -21.58
CA PHE A 189 -13.98 2.87 -20.49
C PHE A 189 -13.11 4.03 -21.03
N PRO A 190 -12.91 5.11 -20.26
CA PRO A 190 -12.13 6.25 -20.71
C PRO A 190 -10.65 5.90 -20.81
N LYS A 191 -9.93 6.64 -21.62
CA LYS A 191 -8.47 6.55 -21.72
C LYS A 191 -7.83 6.91 -20.38
N MET A 192 -6.94 6.03 -19.94
CA MET A 192 -6.13 6.30 -18.75
C MET A 192 -4.89 7.08 -19.17
N LEU A 193 -4.79 8.32 -18.70
CA LEU A 193 -3.64 9.18 -18.92
C LEU A 193 -2.74 9.15 -17.69
N GLY A 194 -1.44 9.42 -17.88
CA GLY A 194 -0.48 9.48 -16.77
C GLY A 194 0.15 8.14 -16.42
N GLU A 195 0.74 8.08 -15.26
CA GLU A 195 1.54 6.97 -14.77
C GLU A 195 0.93 6.31 -13.56
N SER A 196 1.05 4.99 -13.46
CA SER A 196 0.65 4.22 -12.28
C SER A 196 1.90 3.88 -11.48
N ASN A 197 2.14 4.62 -10.40
CA ASN A 197 3.29 4.31 -9.55
C ASN A 197 3.00 3.09 -8.67
N ILE A 198 3.41 1.94 -9.16
CA ILE A 198 3.34 0.65 -8.47
C ILE A 198 4.75 0.11 -8.20
N ILE A 199 4.91 -0.58 -7.08
CA ILE A 199 6.20 -1.15 -6.65
C ILE A 199 5.99 -2.55 -6.07
N PRO A 200 6.89 -3.53 -6.40
CA PRO A 200 6.87 -4.84 -5.78
C PRO A 200 7.08 -4.74 -4.26
N ILE A 201 6.25 -5.44 -3.51
CA ILE A 201 6.19 -5.33 -2.05
C ILE A 201 7.49 -5.78 -1.37
N ASP A 202 8.16 -6.79 -1.90
CA ASP A 202 9.45 -7.29 -1.39
C ASP A 202 10.57 -6.25 -1.55
N GLN A 203 10.56 -5.47 -2.64
CA GLN A 203 11.52 -4.38 -2.85
C GLN A 203 11.29 -3.23 -1.87
N ALA A 204 10.03 -2.85 -1.65
CA ALA A 204 9.69 -1.86 -0.63
C ALA A 204 10.15 -2.32 0.77
N ALA A 205 9.90 -3.59 1.11
CA ALA A 205 10.31 -4.16 2.39
C ALA A 205 11.84 -4.26 2.52
N GLU A 206 12.55 -4.57 1.43
CA GLU A 206 14.00 -4.61 1.40
C GLU A 206 14.62 -3.24 1.71
N TYR A 207 14.12 -2.20 1.04
CA TYR A 207 14.57 -0.84 1.29
C TYR A 207 14.33 -0.42 2.74
N ILE A 208 13.12 -0.65 3.28
CA ILE A 208 12.79 -0.35 4.68
C ILE A 208 13.73 -1.10 5.63
N GLY A 209 13.90 -2.41 5.42
CA GLY A 209 14.78 -3.24 6.26
C GLY A 209 16.24 -2.79 6.23
N GLN A 210 16.74 -2.31 5.09
CA GLN A 210 18.06 -1.74 4.95
C GLN A 210 18.21 -0.44 5.75
N MET A 211 17.27 0.50 5.62
CA MET A 211 17.29 1.77 6.35
C MET A 211 17.22 1.54 7.86
N VAL A 212 16.35 0.65 8.32
CA VAL A 212 16.26 0.26 9.75
C VAL A 212 17.56 -0.36 10.23
N LYS A 213 18.17 -1.29 9.45
CA LYS A 213 19.45 -1.91 9.83
C LYS A 213 20.58 -0.92 9.97
N GLN A 214 20.59 0.11 9.11
CA GLN A 214 21.60 1.17 9.11
C GLN A 214 21.31 2.28 10.12
N GLY A 215 20.15 2.28 10.79
CA GLY A 215 19.71 3.36 11.68
C GLY A 215 19.47 4.69 10.94
N ARG A 216 19.17 4.65 9.64
CA ARG A 216 18.97 5.85 8.81
C ARG A 216 17.63 6.49 9.14
N LEU A 217 17.66 7.75 9.53
CA LEU A 217 16.49 8.56 9.88
C LEU A 217 16.26 9.61 8.80
N GLY A 218 15.03 10.13 8.72
CA GLY A 218 14.60 11.12 7.72
C GLY A 218 13.38 10.69 6.96
N GLU A 219 13.12 11.31 5.84
CA GLU A 219 11.94 11.09 4.99
C GLU A 219 12.38 10.43 3.68
N PHE A 220 11.74 9.33 3.33
CA PHE A 220 12.10 8.50 2.19
C PHE A 220 10.87 8.23 1.32
N TYR A 221 11.00 8.48 0.02
CA TYR A 221 9.99 8.06 -0.96
C TYR A 221 10.31 6.65 -1.45
N VAL A 222 9.46 5.69 -1.10
CA VAL A 222 9.60 4.29 -1.51
C VAL A 222 8.67 4.07 -2.71
N THR A 223 9.11 4.56 -3.85
CA THR A 223 8.34 4.65 -5.08
C THR A 223 9.11 4.09 -6.26
N ASN A 224 8.43 3.78 -7.34
CA ASN A 224 9.07 3.39 -8.59
C ASN A 224 9.56 4.65 -9.34
N PRO A 225 10.86 4.81 -9.62
CA PRO A 225 11.38 5.95 -10.36
C PRO A 225 11.03 5.92 -11.85
N LEU A 226 10.62 4.76 -12.39
CA LEU A 226 10.18 4.55 -13.78
C LEU A 226 8.82 3.85 -13.79
N PRO A 227 7.76 4.52 -13.32
CA PRO A 227 6.44 3.91 -13.23
C PRO A 227 5.89 3.59 -14.62
N PRO A 228 5.15 2.48 -14.77
CA PRO A 228 4.50 2.17 -16.03
C PRO A 228 3.37 3.17 -16.33
N ARG A 229 3.11 3.38 -17.61
CA ARG A 229 1.94 4.13 -18.05
C ARG A 229 0.65 3.40 -17.62
N ALA A 230 -0.33 4.17 -17.21
CA ALA A 230 -1.62 3.61 -16.75
C ALA A 230 -2.37 2.85 -17.86
N ASP A 231 -2.33 3.36 -19.11
CA ASP A 231 -2.93 2.69 -20.27
C ASP A 231 -2.24 1.36 -20.61
N TRP A 232 -0.92 1.28 -20.49
CA TRP A 232 -0.18 0.05 -20.67
C TRP A 232 -0.56 -0.99 -19.61
N LEU A 233 -0.58 -0.57 -18.34
CA LEU A 233 -0.93 -1.46 -17.22
C LEU A 233 -2.34 -2.04 -17.36
N LEU A 234 -3.31 -1.22 -17.79
CA LEU A 234 -4.67 -1.68 -18.09
C LEU A 234 -4.67 -2.68 -19.23
N ASN A 235 -3.97 -2.39 -20.34
CA ASN A 235 -3.90 -3.29 -21.50
C ASN A 235 -3.26 -4.64 -21.14
N GLU A 236 -2.16 -4.67 -20.40
CA GLU A 236 -1.53 -5.91 -19.92
C GLU A 236 -2.52 -6.74 -19.08
N THR A 237 -3.26 -6.06 -18.18
CA THR A 237 -4.27 -6.72 -17.35
C THR A 237 -5.39 -7.34 -18.21
N LEU A 238 -5.97 -6.59 -19.13
CA LEU A 238 -7.04 -7.05 -20.00
C LEU A 238 -6.58 -8.18 -20.94
N ASN A 239 -5.35 -8.11 -21.45
CA ASN A 239 -4.75 -9.15 -22.29
C ASN A 239 -4.52 -10.44 -21.51
N TYR A 240 -4.02 -10.36 -20.28
CA TYR A 240 -3.80 -11.53 -19.42
C TYR A 240 -5.09 -12.33 -19.21
N PHE A 241 -6.21 -11.64 -18.96
CA PHE A 241 -7.52 -12.31 -18.78
C PHE A 241 -8.26 -12.61 -20.07
N GLY A 242 -7.67 -12.32 -21.24
CA GLY A 242 -8.27 -12.59 -22.56
C GLY A 242 -9.53 -11.76 -22.83
N VAL A 243 -9.70 -10.62 -22.17
CA VAL A 243 -10.90 -9.78 -22.28
C VAL A 243 -10.67 -8.44 -22.98
N ARG A 244 -9.48 -8.21 -23.53
CA ARG A 244 -9.12 -6.94 -24.17
C ARG A 244 -10.07 -6.56 -25.31
N ASN A 245 -10.52 -7.51 -26.09
CA ASN A 245 -11.46 -7.34 -27.21
C ASN A 245 -12.90 -7.05 -26.76
N LEU A 246 -13.21 -7.19 -25.49
CA LEU A 246 -14.50 -6.88 -24.86
C LEU A 246 -14.55 -5.47 -24.27
N VAL A 247 -13.48 -4.68 -24.40
CA VAL A 247 -13.36 -3.33 -23.84
C VAL A 247 -13.01 -2.35 -24.95
N ILE A 248 -13.83 -1.30 -25.11
CA ILE A 248 -13.56 -0.15 -25.97
C ILE A 248 -12.98 0.99 -25.12
N ILE A 249 -11.78 1.39 -25.39
CA ILE A 249 -11.17 2.56 -24.75
C ILE A 249 -11.59 3.81 -25.54
N LEU A 250 -12.31 4.70 -24.88
CA LEU A 250 -12.75 5.99 -25.43
C LEU A 250 -11.65 7.03 -25.26
N ASP A 251 -11.38 7.81 -26.29
CA ASP A 251 -10.39 8.91 -26.24
C ASP A 251 -10.97 10.18 -25.59
N ILE A 252 -11.45 10.02 -24.37
CA ILE A 252 -12.03 11.06 -23.53
C ILE A 252 -11.48 10.97 -22.12
N SER A 253 -11.58 12.05 -21.37
CA SER A 253 -11.19 12.08 -19.93
C SER A 253 -12.14 11.28 -19.06
N PHE A 254 -11.69 10.92 -17.85
CA PHE A 254 -12.52 10.27 -16.85
C PHE A 254 -13.74 11.11 -16.45
N GLN A 255 -13.60 12.44 -16.41
CA GLN A 255 -14.70 13.36 -16.09
C GLN A 255 -15.73 13.42 -17.21
N GLU A 256 -15.31 13.44 -18.48
CA GLU A 256 -16.20 13.40 -19.63
C GLU A 256 -16.94 12.06 -19.71
N TYR A 257 -16.26 10.97 -19.41
CA TYR A 257 -16.86 9.64 -19.36
C TYR A 257 -18.04 9.59 -18.37
N GLY A 258 -17.89 10.17 -17.19
CA GLY A 258 -18.98 10.23 -16.18
C GLY A 258 -20.21 11.04 -16.59
N LYS A 259 -20.13 11.80 -17.70
CA LYS A 259 -21.28 12.57 -18.25
C LYS A 259 -22.00 11.84 -19.39
N LEU A 260 -21.47 10.69 -19.83
CA LEU A 260 -22.13 9.89 -20.86
C LEU A 260 -23.36 9.16 -20.29
N ASP A 261 -24.22 8.72 -21.21
CA ASP A 261 -25.22 7.70 -20.88
C ASP A 261 -24.52 6.34 -20.70
N LEU A 262 -24.23 6.00 -19.44
CA LEU A 262 -23.53 4.81 -19.05
C LEU A 262 -24.49 3.65 -18.80
N THR A 263 -24.10 2.45 -19.21
CA THR A 263 -24.83 1.24 -18.80
C THR A 263 -24.72 1.00 -17.30
N GLU A 264 -25.46 0.05 -16.75
CA GLU A 264 -25.42 -0.27 -15.33
C GLU A 264 -23.99 -0.69 -14.89
N GLU A 265 -23.38 -1.61 -15.62
CA GLU A 265 -22.04 -2.10 -15.39
C GLU A 265 -20.95 -1.01 -15.52
N GLU A 266 -21.12 -0.10 -16.47
CA GLU A 266 -20.23 1.07 -16.65
C GLU A 266 -20.39 2.06 -15.49
N THR A 267 -21.63 2.28 -15.04
CA THR A 267 -21.94 3.16 -13.90
C THR A 267 -21.33 2.62 -12.60
N GLU A 268 -21.47 1.33 -12.34
CA GLU A 268 -20.88 0.68 -11.17
C GLU A 268 -19.34 0.77 -11.21
N LEU A 269 -18.74 0.45 -12.36
CA LEU A 269 -17.30 0.54 -12.56
C LEU A 269 -16.82 1.99 -12.37
N TYR A 270 -17.49 2.99 -12.96
CA TYR A 270 -17.13 4.39 -12.82
C TYR A 270 -17.16 4.85 -11.37
N LYS A 271 -18.24 4.55 -10.63
CA LYS A 271 -18.34 4.89 -9.20
C LYS A 271 -17.23 4.26 -8.37
N PHE A 272 -16.93 2.99 -8.62
CA PHE A 272 -15.85 2.29 -7.91
C PHE A 272 -14.49 2.90 -8.26
N THR A 273 -14.21 3.06 -9.54
CA THR A 273 -12.91 3.50 -10.04
C THR A 273 -12.62 4.97 -9.75
N SER A 274 -13.65 5.81 -9.56
CA SER A 274 -13.47 7.23 -9.20
C SER A 274 -12.63 7.43 -7.93
N HIS A 275 -12.72 6.53 -6.97
CA HIS A 275 -11.93 6.58 -5.73
C HIS A 275 -10.45 6.26 -5.95
N PHE A 276 -10.12 5.58 -7.04
CA PHE A 276 -8.75 5.17 -7.36
C PHE A 276 -8.13 6.04 -8.46
N ALA A 277 -8.92 6.87 -9.14
CA ALA A 277 -8.46 7.70 -10.25
C ALA A 277 -7.16 8.49 -9.94
N PRO A 278 -6.99 9.09 -8.74
CA PRO A 278 -5.77 9.80 -8.36
C PRO A 278 -4.51 8.93 -8.28
N TYR A 279 -4.66 7.61 -8.19
CA TYR A 279 -3.55 6.67 -8.00
C TYR A 279 -3.04 6.04 -9.30
N TRP A 280 -3.79 6.14 -10.37
CA TRP A 280 -3.39 5.61 -11.67
C TRP A 280 -3.27 6.63 -12.78
N SER A 281 -3.61 7.88 -12.53
CA SER A 281 -3.48 8.95 -13.51
C SER A 281 -2.74 10.15 -12.91
N THR A 282 -1.58 9.88 -12.32
CA THR A 282 -0.70 10.94 -11.84
C THR A 282 0.02 11.57 -13.02
N ASP A 283 0.02 12.89 -13.06
CA ASP A 283 0.74 13.72 -14.03
C ASP A 283 2.10 14.21 -13.51
N TYR A 284 2.54 13.68 -12.35
CA TYR A 284 3.81 14.00 -11.73
C TYR A 284 4.55 12.75 -11.27
N ILE A 285 5.87 12.87 -11.13
CA ILE A 285 6.76 11.81 -10.64
C ILE A 285 7.11 12.08 -9.19
N PHE A 286 7.03 11.06 -8.35
CA PHE A 286 7.49 11.14 -6.98
C PHE A 286 9.01 11.22 -6.91
N PRO A 287 9.59 11.90 -5.91
CA PRO A 287 11.02 11.80 -5.63
C PRO A 287 11.39 10.35 -5.25
N PRO A 288 12.19 9.63 -6.02
CA PRO A 288 12.55 8.25 -5.68
C PRO A 288 13.65 8.21 -4.63
N SER A 289 13.54 7.30 -3.67
CA SER A 289 14.64 6.94 -2.75
C SER A 289 15.27 5.58 -3.07
N ILE A 290 14.62 4.78 -3.94
CA ILE A 290 15.12 3.49 -4.38
C ILE A 290 15.91 3.70 -5.67
N CYS A 291 17.20 3.28 -5.67
CA CYS A 291 18.07 3.38 -6.83
C CYS A 291 18.04 2.11 -7.69
N ASP A 292 17.93 0.94 -7.04
CA ASP A 292 17.88 -0.37 -7.70
C ASP A 292 16.47 -0.96 -7.57
N HIS A 293 15.81 -1.19 -8.69
CA HIS A 293 14.48 -1.79 -8.72
C HIS A 293 14.35 -2.67 -9.98
N ASN A 294 13.54 -3.71 -9.87
CA ASN A 294 13.14 -4.48 -11.02
C ASN A 294 12.05 -3.71 -11.77
N LEU A 295 12.21 -3.61 -13.08
CA LEU A 295 11.21 -2.99 -13.94
C LEU A 295 9.87 -3.73 -13.82
N ILE A 296 8.80 -2.95 -13.84
CA ILE A 296 7.45 -3.48 -14.01
C ILE A 296 7.27 -3.75 -15.51
N ASP A 297 7.45 -4.98 -15.91
CA ASP A 297 7.31 -5.45 -17.30
C ASP A 297 6.17 -6.47 -17.45
N GLY A 298 5.93 -6.93 -18.67
CA GLY A 298 4.88 -7.89 -18.97
C GLY A 298 5.06 -9.23 -18.24
N GLU A 299 6.29 -9.70 -18.03
CA GLU A 299 6.57 -10.94 -17.32
C GLU A 299 6.27 -10.80 -15.82
N TYR A 300 6.60 -9.65 -15.23
CA TYR A 300 6.22 -9.34 -13.86
C TYR A 300 4.70 -9.27 -13.71
N MET A 301 4.01 -8.57 -14.62
CA MET A 301 2.55 -8.48 -14.60
C MET A 301 1.89 -9.86 -14.72
N LYS A 302 2.41 -10.70 -15.62
CA LYS A 302 1.94 -12.08 -15.77
C LYS A 302 2.07 -12.88 -14.48
N ARG A 303 3.22 -12.83 -13.77
CA ARG A 303 3.40 -13.53 -12.47
C ARG A 303 2.39 -13.04 -11.43
N THR A 304 2.28 -11.74 -11.29
CA THR A 304 1.38 -11.08 -10.32
C THR A 304 -0.09 -11.43 -10.57
N LEU A 305 -0.52 -11.37 -11.82
CA LEU A 305 -1.90 -11.72 -12.21
C LEU A 305 -2.16 -13.24 -12.15
N THR A 306 -1.15 -14.07 -12.41
CA THR A 306 -1.26 -15.53 -12.23
C THR A 306 -1.49 -15.89 -10.77
N PHE A 307 -0.73 -15.27 -9.84
CA PHE A 307 -0.94 -15.47 -8.42
C PHE A 307 -2.35 -15.02 -8.00
N PHE A 308 -2.77 -13.83 -8.42
CA PHE A 308 -4.12 -13.32 -8.16
C PHE A 308 -5.20 -14.28 -8.66
N ASN A 309 -5.13 -14.69 -9.94
CA ASN A 309 -6.13 -15.57 -10.55
C ASN A 309 -6.23 -16.94 -9.86
N ASN A 310 -5.09 -17.54 -9.49
CA ASN A 310 -5.05 -18.86 -8.84
C ASN A 310 -5.53 -18.83 -7.38
N THR A 311 -5.56 -17.66 -6.75
CA THR A 311 -5.94 -17.52 -5.33
C THR A 311 -7.40 -17.08 -5.17
N GLU A 312 -7.98 -16.39 -6.18
CA GLU A 312 -9.38 -15.92 -6.18
C GLU A 312 -10.37 -17.03 -6.57
N HIS A 313 -9.90 -18.12 -7.16
CA HIS A 313 -10.69 -19.27 -7.58
C HIS A 313 -10.34 -20.51 -6.76
#